data_846fcf96633eb6ce1c292ab96dd0221d
#
_entry.id   846fcf96633eb6ce1c292ab96dd0221d
#
_cell.length_a   1.000
_cell.length_b   1.000
_cell.length_c   1.000
_cell.angle_alpha   90.00
_cell.angle_beta   90.00
_cell.angle_gamma   90.00
#
_symmetry.space_group_name_H-M   'P 1'
#
loop_
_entity.id
_entity.type
_entity.pdbx_description
1 polymer ?
#
loop_
_entity_poly.entity_id
_entity_poly.type
_entity_poly.pdbx_seq_one_letter_code
_entity_poly.pdbx_strand_id
1 'polypeptide(L)'
;PDTQLLILLNPNNPMGNVYSETEFQEIIKVCEQLEITILVDEAYHYFYPKTFIKYAFNSKHILVTRTFSKLFSMAGCRLGYVVGHPDEIKMVQKLCTPHNTNAFAMLIAEKILEAPGILTYLIENYNLGRDYLVKELDTHGYLHKGDAGNFIFIKPKTDAVSIVDKMK
;
A
#
# COMPACT_ATOMS: atom_id res chain seq x y z
N PRO A 1 13.96 -24.51 -4.17
CA PRO A 1 13.21 -23.63 -5.06
C PRO A 1 14.13 -22.50 -5.51
N ASP A 2 14.00 -22.09 -6.78
CA ASP A 2 14.82 -21.02 -7.35
C ASP A 2 14.26 -19.60 -7.05
N THR A 3 13.34 -19.50 -6.10
CA THR A 3 12.73 -18.24 -5.69
C THR A 3 13.71 -17.41 -4.89
N GLN A 4 13.98 -16.19 -5.33
CA GLN A 4 14.88 -15.24 -4.65
C GLN A 4 14.13 -14.06 -4.05
N LEU A 5 12.92 -13.78 -4.54
CA LEU A 5 12.11 -12.65 -4.12
C LEU A 5 10.65 -13.06 -3.93
N LEU A 6 10.06 -12.72 -2.79
CA LEU A 6 8.65 -12.83 -2.49
C LEU A 6 8.05 -11.43 -2.36
N ILE A 7 7.03 -11.13 -3.17
CA ILE A 7 6.33 -9.84 -3.10
C ILE A 7 4.98 -10.04 -2.41
N LEU A 8 4.76 -9.30 -1.32
CA LEU A 8 3.52 -9.31 -0.54
C LEU A 8 2.85 -7.94 -0.60
N LEU A 9 1.63 -7.88 -1.12
CA LEU A 9 0.82 -6.67 -1.10
C LEU A 9 0.02 -6.61 0.20
N ASN A 10 0.23 -5.57 1.01
CA ASN A 10 -0.44 -5.42 2.31
C ASN A 10 -0.80 -3.97 2.64
N PRO A 11 -2.06 -3.56 2.47
CA PRO A 11 -3.24 -4.29 1.98
C PRO A 11 -3.18 -4.69 0.50
N ASN A 12 -3.82 -5.82 0.18
CA ASN A 12 -3.87 -6.37 -1.18
C ASN A 12 -4.92 -5.65 -2.03
N ASN A 13 -4.58 -5.24 -3.22
CA ASN A 13 -5.51 -4.74 -4.24
C ASN A 13 -5.85 -5.90 -5.20
N PRO A 14 -7.14 -6.19 -5.51
CA PRO A 14 -8.35 -5.36 -5.25
C PRO A 14 -9.17 -5.79 -4.03
N MET A 15 -8.78 -6.83 -3.31
CA MET A 15 -9.64 -7.48 -2.32
C MET A 15 -9.58 -6.86 -0.93
N GLY A 16 -8.58 -6.03 -0.64
CA GLY A 16 -8.38 -5.43 0.68
C GLY A 16 -7.96 -6.41 1.77
N ASN A 17 -7.47 -7.59 1.39
CA ASN A 17 -6.96 -8.55 2.37
C ASN A 17 -5.65 -8.04 2.97
N VAL A 18 -5.42 -8.42 4.22
CA VAL A 18 -4.21 -8.08 4.98
C VAL A 18 -3.66 -9.32 5.66
N TYR A 19 -2.36 -9.37 5.84
CA TYR A 19 -1.72 -10.40 6.63
C TYR A 19 -1.80 -10.04 8.12
N SER A 20 -2.08 -11.04 8.95
CA SER A 20 -1.91 -10.93 10.40
C SER A 20 -0.42 -10.90 10.76
N GLU A 21 -0.13 -10.42 11.97
CA GLU A 21 1.24 -10.44 12.51
C GLU A 21 1.82 -11.86 12.54
N THR A 22 1.01 -12.83 12.95
CA THR A 22 1.43 -14.25 13.05
C THR A 22 1.76 -14.83 11.68
N GLU A 23 0.87 -14.65 10.69
CA GLU A 23 1.13 -15.12 9.31
C GLU A 23 2.40 -14.50 8.74
N PHE A 24 2.62 -13.19 8.98
CA PHE A 24 3.82 -12.52 8.48
C PHE A 24 5.09 -13.05 9.16
N GLN A 25 5.05 -13.33 10.47
CA GLN A 25 6.19 -13.93 11.19
C GLN A 25 6.52 -15.33 10.69
N GLU A 26 5.52 -16.14 10.36
CA GLU A 26 5.72 -17.46 9.75
C GLU A 26 6.37 -17.34 8.36
N ILE A 27 5.93 -16.39 7.54
CA ILE A 27 6.53 -16.11 6.23
C ILE A 27 7.99 -15.68 6.38
N ILE A 28 8.29 -14.75 7.31
CA ILE A 28 9.66 -14.29 7.58
C ILE A 28 10.56 -15.50 7.91
N LYS A 29 10.14 -16.34 8.85
CA LYS A 29 10.90 -17.49 9.28
C LYS A 29 11.30 -18.41 8.12
N VAL A 30 10.36 -18.69 7.22
CA VAL A 30 10.61 -19.54 6.05
C VAL A 30 11.54 -18.84 5.06
N CYS A 31 11.31 -17.55 4.79
CA CYS A 31 12.11 -16.79 3.84
C CYS A 31 13.55 -16.60 4.32
N GLU A 32 13.78 -16.34 5.61
CA GLU A 32 15.13 -16.24 6.18
C GLU A 32 15.90 -17.57 6.10
N GLN A 33 15.23 -18.71 6.34
CA GLN A 33 15.85 -20.03 6.19
C GLN A 33 16.25 -20.35 4.75
N LEU A 34 15.54 -19.80 3.78
CA LEU A 34 15.76 -20.03 2.35
C LEU A 34 16.51 -18.88 1.66
N GLU A 35 16.96 -17.88 2.41
CA GLU A 35 17.62 -16.66 1.90
C GLU A 35 16.78 -15.91 0.85
N ILE A 36 15.44 -15.95 0.99
CA ILE A 36 14.51 -15.25 0.11
C ILE A 36 14.28 -13.82 0.62
N THR A 37 14.45 -12.84 -0.23
CA THR A 37 14.09 -11.45 0.07
C THR A 37 12.58 -11.25 0.03
N ILE A 38 12.01 -10.57 1.03
CA ILE A 38 10.60 -10.19 1.08
C ILE A 38 10.46 -8.72 0.74
N LEU A 39 9.68 -8.40 -0.27
CA LEU A 39 9.24 -7.04 -0.59
C LEU A 39 7.78 -6.87 -0.17
N VAL A 40 7.54 -6.09 0.88
CA VAL A 40 6.18 -5.75 1.31
C VAL A 40 5.76 -4.47 0.62
N ASP A 41 4.76 -4.55 -0.24
CA ASP A 41 4.15 -3.39 -0.87
C ASP A 41 3.04 -2.84 0.04
N GLU A 42 3.36 -1.76 0.75
CA GLU A 42 2.45 -1.00 1.60
C GLU A 42 1.90 0.26 0.89
N ALA A 43 1.63 0.19 -0.41
CA ALA A 43 1.07 1.33 -1.15
C ALA A 43 -0.26 1.84 -0.56
N TYR A 44 -1.00 0.98 0.14
CA TYR A 44 -2.27 1.30 0.80
C TYR A 44 -2.16 1.39 2.33
N HIS A 45 -0.95 1.53 2.88
CA HIS A 45 -0.68 1.56 4.32
C HIS A 45 -1.59 2.51 5.10
N TYR A 46 -1.81 3.73 4.59
CA TYR A 46 -2.59 4.75 5.33
C TYR A 46 -4.10 4.45 5.42
N PHE A 47 -4.58 3.47 4.67
CA PHE A 47 -5.97 2.97 4.73
C PHE A 47 -6.12 1.76 5.65
N TYR A 48 -5.05 1.39 6.36
CA TYR A 48 -4.99 0.29 7.30
C TYR A 48 -3.98 0.60 8.41
N PRO A 49 -4.34 0.43 9.71
CA PRO A 49 -3.54 0.97 10.81
C PRO A 49 -2.25 0.18 11.12
N LYS A 50 -2.11 -1.03 10.59
CA LYS A 50 -0.95 -1.89 10.88
C LYS A 50 0.10 -1.80 9.77
N THR A 51 1.36 -2.01 10.13
CA THR A 51 2.50 -1.98 9.22
C THR A 51 3.55 -3.01 9.61
N PHE A 52 4.26 -3.52 8.63
CA PHE A 52 5.41 -4.41 8.83
C PHE A 52 6.76 -3.69 8.77
N ILE A 53 6.77 -2.37 8.70
CA ILE A 53 7.99 -1.55 8.58
C ILE A 53 9.03 -1.84 9.68
N LYS A 54 8.59 -2.19 10.89
CA LYS A 54 9.48 -2.53 12.01
C LYS A 54 10.42 -3.72 11.70
N TYR A 55 9.98 -4.67 10.88
CA TYR A 55 10.78 -5.81 10.47
C TYR A 55 11.87 -5.42 9.47
N ALA A 56 11.61 -4.45 8.60
CA ALA A 56 12.55 -3.98 7.61
C ALA A 56 13.81 -3.33 8.24
N PHE A 57 13.73 -2.77 9.44
CA PHE A 57 14.89 -2.20 10.13
C PHE A 57 15.84 -3.26 10.70
N ASN A 58 15.32 -4.45 11.01
CA ASN A 58 16.05 -5.47 11.76
C ASN A 58 16.45 -6.68 10.89
N SER A 59 15.95 -6.80 9.68
CA SER A 59 16.25 -7.91 8.78
C SER A 59 16.84 -7.42 7.45
N LYS A 60 17.88 -8.10 6.97
CA LYS A 60 18.46 -7.88 5.63
C LYS A 60 17.62 -8.50 4.52
N HIS A 61 16.60 -9.25 4.87
CA HIS A 61 15.73 -9.93 3.90
C HIS A 61 14.38 -9.24 3.71
N ILE A 62 14.16 -8.07 4.33
CA ILE A 62 12.84 -7.40 4.27
C ILE A 62 12.99 -5.96 3.80
N LEU A 63 12.27 -5.65 2.72
CA LEU A 63 12.08 -4.31 2.20
C LEU A 63 10.59 -3.93 2.25
N VAL A 64 10.29 -2.70 2.62
CA VAL A 64 8.91 -2.16 2.61
C VAL A 64 8.84 -0.98 1.67
N THR A 65 7.91 -1.00 0.72
CA THR A 65 7.66 0.13 -0.19
C THR A 65 6.40 0.89 0.19
N ARG A 66 6.43 2.21 0.03
CA ARG A 66 5.30 3.12 0.20
C ARG A 66 5.26 4.17 -0.89
N THR A 67 4.10 4.79 -1.07
CA THR A 67 3.89 5.77 -2.14
C THR A 67 3.12 6.99 -1.67
N PHE A 68 3.38 8.13 -2.30
CA PHE A 68 2.57 9.35 -2.20
C PHE A 68 1.40 9.37 -3.19
N SER A 69 1.31 8.36 -4.07
CA SER A 69 0.31 8.31 -5.15
C SER A 69 -1.13 8.10 -4.68
N LYS A 70 -1.35 7.56 -3.47
CA LYS A 70 -2.68 7.15 -2.99
C LYS A 70 -3.30 8.19 -2.06
N LEU A 71 -3.08 8.11 -0.75
CA LEU A 71 -3.69 9.02 0.22
C LEU A 71 -3.37 10.49 -0.08
N PHE A 72 -2.14 10.79 -0.45
CA PHE A 72 -1.67 12.16 -0.71
C PHE A 72 -2.04 12.70 -2.09
N SER A 73 -2.73 11.92 -2.93
CA SER A 73 -3.18 12.32 -4.28
C SER A 73 -2.05 12.78 -5.22
N MET A 74 -0.82 12.35 -4.99
CA MET A 74 0.37 12.74 -5.76
C MET A 74 0.73 11.71 -6.85
N ALA A 75 -0.24 11.02 -7.43
CA ALA A 75 0.00 9.97 -8.42
C ALA A 75 0.80 10.45 -9.64
N GLY A 76 0.53 11.67 -10.12
CA GLY A 76 1.28 12.31 -11.22
C GLY A 76 2.72 12.67 -10.89
N CYS A 77 3.07 12.81 -9.61
CA CYS A 77 4.42 13.15 -9.17
C CYS A 77 5.41 11.98 -9.19
N ARG A 78 4.92 10.74 -9.33
CA ARG A 78 5.73 9.51 -9.38
C ARG A 78 6.69 9.37 -8.19
N LEU A 79 6.24 9.70 -6.98
CA LEU A 79 7.02 9.67 -5.74
C LEU A 79 6.62 8.50 -4.85
N GLY A 80 7.62 7.78 -4.39
CA GLY A 80 7.53 6.71 -3.42
C GLY A 80 8.86 6.53 -2.69
N TYR A 81 8.90 5.64 -1.73
CA TYR A 81 10.12 5.33 -1.01
C TYR A 81 10.16 3.86 -0.60
N VAL A 82 11.37 3.40 -0.35
CA VAL A 82 11.63 2.06 0.19
C VAL A 82 12.35 2.19 1.54
N VAL A 83 11.96 1.33 2.47
CA VAL A 83 12.56 1.21 3.80
C VAL A 83 13.14 -0.19 3.93
N GLY A 84 14.34 -0.29 4.50
CA GLY A 84 15.02 -1.55 4.70
C GLY A 84 16.28 -1.39 5.54
N HIS A 85 16.99 -2.50 5.76
CA HIS A 85 18.30 -2.47 6.39
C HIS A 85 19.27 -1.58 5.58
N PRO A 86 20.16 -0.79 6.22
CA PRO A 86 21.05 0.14 5.52
C PRO A 86 21.89 -0.48 4.40
N ASP A 87 22.34 -1.71 4.58
CA ASP A 87 23.15 -2.41 3.56
C ASP A 87 22.32 -2.73 2.32
N GLU A 88 21.06 -3.16 2.49
CA GLU A 88 20.12 -3.43 1.40
C GLU A 88 19.73 -2.16 0.66
N ILE A 89 19.48 -1.09 1.40
CA ILE A 89 19.19 0.22 0.79
C ILE A 89 20.37 0.72 -0.04
N LYS A 90 21.62 0.53 0.41
CA LYS A 90 22.81 0.86 -0.39
C LYS A 90 22.85 0.07 -1.70
N MET A 91 22.41 -1.20 -1.70
CA MET A 91 22.35 -2.01 -2.92
C MET A 91 21.27 -1.50 -3.87
N VAL A 92 20.07 -1.19 -3.35
CA VAL A 92 18.99 -0.59 -4.15
C VAL A 92 19.41 0.75 -4.75
N GLN A 93 20.10 1.60 -3.98
CA GLN A 93 20.59 2.89 -4.44
C GLN A 93 21.55 2.81 -5.64
N LYS A 94 22.32 1.73 -5.77
CA LYS A 94 23.19 1.52 -6.94
C LYS A 94 22.45 1.40 -8.26
N LEU A 95 21.16 1.02 -8.21
CA LEU A 95 20.28 0.92 -9.38
C LEU A 95 19.55 2.22 -9.71
N CYS A 96 19.59 3.18 -8.79
CA CYS A 96 18.96 4.48 -9.00
C CYS A 96 19.79 5.33 -9.94
N THR A 97 19.12 5.94 -10.92
CA THR A 97 19.77 6.94 -11.79
C THR A 97 19.94 8.26 -11.03
N PRO A 98 20.97 9.07 -11.36
CA PRO A 98 21.06 10.44 -10.87
C PRO A 98 19.78 11.20 -11.19
N HIS A 99 19.27 11.98 -10.21
CA HIS A 99 18.03 12.78 -10.38
C HIS A 99 16.78 11.96 -10.72
N ASN A 100 16.67 10.76 -10.17
CA ASN A 100 15.53 9.85 -10.37
C ASN A 100 14.20 10.38 -9.81
N THR A 101 14.22 11.46 -9.06
CA THR A 101 13.04 12.02 -8.39
C THR A 101 12.89 13.50 -8.75
N ASN A 102 11.67 13.93 -9.03
CA ASN A 102 11.35 15.32 -9.33
C ASN A 102 11.48 16.19 -8.07
N ALA A 103 12.27 17.27 -8.14
CA ALA A 103 12.54 18.16 -7.00
C ALA A 103 11.27 18.84 -6.47
N PHE A 104 10.31 19.23 -7.32
CA PHE A 104 9.03 19.80 -6.89
C PHE A 104 8.19 18.75 -6.16
N ALA A 105 8.19 17.51 -6.62
CA ALA A 105 7.48 16.42 -5.94
C ALA A 105 8.06 16.19 -4.54
N MET A 106 9.38 16.22 -4.39
CA MET A 106 10.03 16.08 -3.07
C MET A 106 9.67 17.25 -2.14
N LEU A 107 9.76 18.50 -2.64
CA LEU A 107 9.40 19.68 -1.85
C LEU A 107 7.94 19.64 -1.37
N ILE A 108 7.01 19.27 -2.26
CA ILE A 108 5.59 19.16 -1.91
C ILE A 108 5.39 18.05 -0.86
N ALA A 109 6.01 16.88 -1.04
CA ALA A 109 5.91 15.78 -0.09
C ALA A 109 6.45 16.16 1.30
N GLU A 110 7.60 16.85 1.35
CA GLU A 110 8.18 17.38 2.58
C GLU A 110 7.19 18.31 3.28
N LYS A 111 6.63 19.28 2.57
CA LYS A 111 5.66 20.23 3.14
C LYS A 111 4.36 19.56 3.59
N ILE A 112 3.90 18.53 2.91
CA ILE A 112 2.75 17.73 3.34
C ILE A 112 3.06 17.00 4.65
N LEU A 113 4.24 16.38 4.75
CA LEU A 113 4.63 15.63 5.95
C LEU A 113 4.90 16.54 7.16
N GLU A 114 5.38 17.77 6.92
CA GLU A 114 5.59 18.79 7.95
C GLU A 114 4.28 19.46 8.42
N ALA A 115 3.19 19.38 7.61
CA ALA A 115 1.95 20.08 7.94
C ALA A 115 1.22 19.38 9.10
N PRO A 116 1.02 20.04 10.26
CA PRO A 116 0.33 19.44 11.39
C PRO A 116 -1.09 19.00 11.03
N GLY A 117 -1.45 17.76 11.36
CA GLY A 117 -2.81 17.25 11.21
C GLY A 117 -3.22 16.88 9.79
N ILE A 118 -2.40 17.13 8.75
CA ILE A 118 -2.79 16.82 7.36
C ILE A 118 -3.10 15.33 7.17
N LEU A 119 -2.29 14.45 7.75
CA LEU A 119 -2.50 13.01 7.66
C LEU A 119 -3.83 12.59 8.29
N THR A 120 -4.12 13.09 9.50
CA THR A 120 -5.39 12.84 10.20
C THR A 120 -6.57 13.34 9.36
N TYR A 121 -6.50 14.57 8.86
CA TYR A 121 -7.52 15.15 8.01
C TYR A 121 -7.81 14.31 6.75
N LEU A 122 -6.76 13.86 6.05
CA LEU A 122 -6.92 13.04 4.84
C LEU A 122 -7.55 11.67 5.16
N ILE A 123 -7.13 11.04 6.27
CA ILE A 123 -7.69 9.75 6.70
C ILE A 123 -9.15 9.90 7.12
N GLU A 124 -9.49 10.94 7.87
CA GLU A 124 -10.87 11.20 8.30
C GLU A 124 -11.79 11.45 7.10
N ASN A 125 -11.38 12.28 6.13
CA ASN A 125 -12.18 12.51 4.92
C ASN A 125 -12.36 11.23 4.10
N TYR A 126 -11.31 10.42 3.98
CA TYR A 126 -11.42 9.13 3.35
C TYR A 126 -12.44 8.23 4.06
N ASN A 127 -12.36 8.12 5.39
CA ASN A 127 -13.26 7.29 6.18
C ASN A 127 -14.71 7.73 6.03
N LEU A 128 -14.99 9.04 6.09
CA LEU A 128 -16.34 9.58 5.87
C LEU A 128 -16.92 9.16 4.50
N GLY A 129 -16.13 9.27 3.44
CA GLY A 129 -16.57 8.88 2.10
C GLY A 129 -16.77 7.36 1.98
N ARG A 130 -15.87 6.58 2.57
CA ARG A 130 -15.97 5.12 2.61
C ARG A 130 -17.22 4.65 3.37
N ASP A 131 -17.43 5.17 4.57
CA ASP A 131 -18.56 4.79 5.44
C ASP A 131 -19.91 5.13 4.77
N TYR A 132 -19.98 6.29 4.11
CA TYR A 132 -21.14 6.66 3.31
C TYR A 132 -21.39 5.62 2.19
N LEU A 133 -20.36 5.28 1.41
CA LEU A 133 -20.49 4.33 0.31
C LEU A 133 -20.91 2.93 0.80
N VAL A 134 -20.28 2.44 1.87
CA VAL A 134 -20.60 1.13 2.46
C VAL A 134 -22.07 1.11 2.92
N LYS A 135 -22.52 2.14 3.62
CA LYS A 135 -23.92 2.28 4.05
C LYS A 135 -24.91 2.27 2.87
N GLU A 136 -24.58 2.95 1.78
CA GLU A 136 -25.41 2.95 0.58
C GLU A 136 -25.45 1.57 -0.09
N LEU A 137 -24.31 0.87 -0.17
CA LEU A 137 -24.23 -0.47 -0.71
C LEU A 137 -25.09 -1.46 0.11
N ASP A 138 -25.00 -1.38 1.44
CA ASP A 138 -25.80 -2.20 2.35
C ASP A 138 -27.30 -1.91 2.21
N THR A 139 -27.66 -0.63 2.20
CA THR A 139 -29.07 -0.18 2.04
C THR A 139 -29.67 -0.70 0.74
N HIS A 140 -28.90 -0.73 -0.34
CA HIS A 140 -29.35 -1.24 -1.63
C HIS A 140 -29.10 -2.75 -1.81
N GLY A 141 -28.61 -3.45 -0.79
CA GLY A 141 -28.41 -4.92 -0.80
C GLY A 141 -27.37 -5.39 -1.79
N TYR A 142 -26.26 -4.63 -1.95
CA TYR A 142 -25.09 -5.08 -2.70
C TYR A 142 -24.15 -5.86 -1.81
N LEU A 143 -23.70 -7.00 -2.28
CA LEU A 143 -22.59 -7.71 -1.65
C LEU A 143 -21.29 -6.99 -2.00
N HIS A 144 -20.51 -6.64 -0.99
CA HIS A 144 -19.24 -5.98 -1.18
C HIS A 144 -18.17 -6.52 -0.24
N LYS A 145 -16.90 -6.28 -0.57
CA LYS A 145 -15.72 -6.62 0.22
C LYS A 145 -14.62 -5.57 0.00
N GLY A 146 -13.77 -5.39 0.98
CA GLY A 146 -12.63 -4.50 0.91
C GLY A 146 -12.46 -3.75 2.23
N ASP A 147 -11.92 -4.42 3.27
CA ASP A 147 -11.80 -3.86 4.61
C ASP A 147 -10.62 -2.88 4.71
N ALA A 148 -9.66 -2.99 3.81
CA ALA A 148 -8.48 -2.14 3.75
C ALA A 148 -8.17 -1.71 2.30
N GLY A 149 -7.50 -0.54 2.15
CA GLY A 149 -7.25 0.07 0.85
C GLY A 149 -8.34 1.08 0.44
N ASN A 150 -8.10 1.87 -0.59
CA ASN A 150 -9.02 2.90 -1.11
C ASN A 150 -9.89 2.39 -2.26
N PHE A 151 -10.35 1.17 -2.15
CA PHE A 151 -11.22 0.49 -3.11
C PHE A 151 -12.24 -0.38 -2.36
N ILE A 152 -13.34 -0.68 -3.02
CA ILE A 152 -14.35 -1.64 -2.55
C ILE A 152 -14.67 -2.55 -3.72
N PHE A 153 -14.56 -3.85 -3.50
CA PHE A 153 -14.98 -4.85 -4.46
C PHE A 153 -16.49 -5.09 -4.29
N ILE A 154 -17.26 -4.84 -5.33
CA ILE A 154 -18.73 -4.94 -5.30
C ILE A 154 -19.14 -6.07 -6.24
N LYS A 155 -19.97 -6.99 -5.73
CA LYS A 155 -20.62 -8.01 -6.58
C LYS A 155 -21.80 -7.36 -7.30
N PRO A 156 -21.77 -7.19 -8.62
CA PRO A 156 -22.86 -6.56 -9.35
C PRO A 156 -24.11 -7.46 -9.36
N LYS A 157 -25.29 -6.84 -9.42
CA LYS A 157 -26.59 -7.54 -9.54
C LYS A 157 -26.94 -7.88 -10.98
N THR A 158 -26.21 -7.29 -11.95
CA THR A 158 -26.38 -7.50 -13.38
C THR A 158 -25.02 -7.80 -13.99
N ASP A 159 -24.95 -7.95 -15.30
CA ASP A 159 -23.69 -8.18 -16.01
C ASP A 159 -22.69 -7.04 -15.78
N ALA A 160 -21.50 -7.39 -15.31
CA ALA A 160 -20.45 -6.43 -14.95
C ALA A 160 -19.95 -5.62 -16.15
N VAL A 161 -19.89 -6.21 -17.33
CA VAL A 161 -19.44 -5.53 -18.56
C VAL A 161 -20.40 -4.41 -18.92
N SER A 162 -21.71 -4.69 -18.85
CA SER A 162 -22.77 -3.70 -19.09
C SER A 162 -22.70 -2.51 -18.11
N ILE A 163 -22.30 -2.74 -16.84
CA ILE A 163 -22.13 -1.66 -15.86
C ILE A 163 -20.91 -0.81 -16.23
N VAL A 164 -19.77 -1.45 -16.50
CA VAL A 164 -18.54 -0.75 -16.88
C VAL A 164 -18.74 0.11 -18.12
N ASP A 165 -19.46 -0.38 -19.12
CA ASP A 165 -19.71 0.36 -20.37
C ASP A 165 -20.61 1.58 -20.14
N LYS A 166 -21.52 1.53 -19.14
CA LYS A 166 -22.35 2.67 -18.75
C LYS A 166 -21.62 3.70 -17.89
N MET A 167 -20.48 3.31 -17.28
CA MET A 167 -19.69 4.20 -16.42
C MET A 167 -18.54 4.91 -17.16
N LYS A 168 -18.27 4.55 -18.40
CA LYS A 168 -17.33 5.23 -19.31
C LYS A 168 -17.93 6.46 -19.92
#